data_c0de99e6299b9c20fb5936c512437b39
#
_entry.id   c0de99e6299b9c20fb5936c512437b39
#
_cell.length_a   1.000
_cell.length_b   1.000
_cell.length_c   1.000
_cell.angle_alpha   90.00
_cell.angle_beta   90.00
_cell.angle_gamma   90.00
#
_symmetry.space_group_name_H-M   'P 1'
#
loop_
_entity.id
_entity.type
_entity.pdbx_description
1 polymer ?
#
loop_
_entity_poly.entity_id
_entity_poly.type
_entity_poly.pdbx_seq_one_letter_code
_entity_poly.pdbx_strand_id
1 'polypeptide(L)'
;MTLLEPSVSALPRAARITAGALRALSRASFPVLIVAVARINDVPFTPLVLGEALAALALAPELCARLVLLAFAAEVEVHAGVLRINGALRRIEAPCAAVAFAYAWQVALPLPGLSLVLRSGARFSIAIAARDPLPLFAAIASAGIPVPPPDDAGLAYARARATHDRRWWGAPLVAIGLASLVPAAIAFNAHQHIAFGGLLGEYHLVGVRAWLSTALLYELTSALYLVLWWGTFRIAVEACSFAGAHAAPARAPRVRRVAERAGAALYYASIPALLALRFLS
;
A
#
# COMPACT_ATOMS: atom_id res chain seq x y z
N MET A 1 -13.58 27.22 4.98
CA MET A 1 -13.80 25.76 5.06
C MET A 1 -12.50 25.14 5.52
N THR A 2 -12.44 24.70 6.76
CA THR A 2 -11.24 24.09 7.34
C THR A 2 -11.26 22.61 6.98
N LEU A 3 -10.36 22.17 6.13
CA LEU A 3 -10.18 20.73 5.84
C LEU A 3 -9.24 20.17 6.91
N LEU A 4 -9.78 19.81 8.06
CA LEU A 4 -9.11 19.01 9.08
C LEU A 4 -9.05 17.55 8.61
N GLU A 5 -8.21 17.23 7.63
CA GLU A 5 -7.82 15.84 7.38
C GLU A 5 -6.43 15.60 7.96
N PRO A 6 -6.27 14.71 8.94
CA PRO A 6 -4.98 14.39 9.56
C PRO A 6 -4.02 13.63 8.63
N SER A 7 -4.29 13.62 7.33
CA SER A 7 -3.58 12.81 6.34
C SER A 7 -2.90 13.63 5.24
N VAL A 8 -2.75 14.93 5.41
CA VAL A 8 -2.09 15.81 4.44
C VAL A 8 -0.64 16.02 4.86
N SER A 9 0.28 16.00 3.90
CA SER A 9 1.71 16.29 4.12
C SER A 9 2.18 17.33 3.13
N ALA A 10 2.88 18.35 3.63
CA ALA A 10 3.47 19.41 2.83
C ALA A 10 4.96 19.12 2.60
N LEU A 11 5.27 18.52 1.47
CA LEU A 11 6.57 17.91 1.18
C LEU A 11 7.48 18.82 0.36
N PRO A 12 8.67 19.19 0.85
CA PRO A 12 9.74 19.68 0.00
C PRO A 12 10.13 18.63 -1.03
N ARG A 13 10.71 19.08 -2.15
CA ARG A 13 11.07 18.18 -3.26
C ARG A 13 11.92 16.98 -2.81
N ALA A 14 12.93 17.22 -1.97
CA ALA A 14 13.78 16.13 -1.44
C ALA A 14 12.97 15.12 -0.63
N ALA A 15 12.18 15.57 0.35
CA ALA A 15 11.35 14.69 1.16
C ALA A 15 10.36 13.87 0.33
N ARG A 16 9.76 14.48 -0.72
CA ARG A 16 8.87 13.78 -1.66
C ARG A 16 9.60 12.68 -2.40
N ILE A 17 10.80 12.97 -2.93
CA ILE A 17 11.60 11.98 -3.66
C ILE A 17 12.01 10.84 -2.72
N THR A 18 12.52 11.16 -1.54
CA THR A 18 12.93 10.15 -0.54
C THR A 18 11.77 9.25 -0.14
N ALA A 19 10.65 9.82 0.29
CA ALA A 19 9.48 9.02 0.66
C ALA A 19 8.92 8.21 -0.52
N GLY A 20 8.96 8.78 -1.74
CA GLY A 20 8.56 8.09 -2.97
C GLY A 20 9.46 6.90 -3.30
N ALA A 21 10.78 7.07 -3.23
CA ALA A 21 11.77 6.02 -3.46
C ALA A 21 11.66 4.89 -2.41
N LEU A 22 11.52 5.23 -1.14
CA LEU A 22 11.33 4.25 -0.06
C LEU A 22 10.06 3.42 -0.28
N ARG A 23 8.94 4.03 -0.65
CA ARG A 23 7.71 3.30 -0.98
C ARG A 23 7.81 2.47 -2.25
N ALA A 24 8.52 2.95 -3.25
CA ALA A 24 8.77 2.18 -4.46
C ALA A 24 9.61 0.94 -4.14
N LEU A 25 10.68 1.09 -3.33
CA LEU A 25 11.51 -0.01 -2.86
C LEU A 25 10.68 -1.03 -2.07
N SER A 26 9.93 -0.57 -1.07
CA SER A 26 9.05 -1.42 -0.27
C SER A 26 8.08 -2.23 -1.13
N ARG A 27 7.46 -1.61 -2.13
CA ARG A 27 6.53 -2.32 -3.02
C ARG A 27 7.24 -3.28 -3.97
N ALA A 28 8.35 -2.87 -4.57
CA ALA A 28 9.11 -3.71 -5.50
C ALA A 28 9.68 -4.96 -4.82
N SER A 29 9.90 -4.94 -3.50
CA SER A 29 10.43 -6.08 -2.76
C SER A 29 9.50 -7.30 -2.78
N PHE A 30 8.18 -7.14 -2.82
CA PHE A 30 7.25 -8.27 -2.81
C PHE A 30 7.40 -9.18 -4.04
N PRO A 31 7.27 -8.69 -5.30
CA PRO A 31 7.47 -9.55 -6.46
C PRO A 31 8.91 -10.04 -6.58
N VAL A 32 9.90 -9.27 -6.15
CA VAL A 32 11.31 -9.71 -6.16
C VAL A 32 11.51 -10.89 -5.19
N LEU A 33 10.97 -10.82 -3.98
CA LEU A 33 11.06 -11.92 -3.03
C LEU A 33 10.29 -13.16 -3.49
N ILE A 34 9.13 -13.02 -4.16
CA ILE A 34 8.44 -14.17 -4.76
C ILE A 34 9.34 -14.86 -5.81
N VAL A 35 9.94 -14.08 -6.70
CA VAL A 35 10.85 -14.63 -7.71
C VAL A 35 12.06 -15.29 -7.04
N ALA A 36 12.62 -14.68 -5.99
CA ALA A 36 13.72 -15.26 -5.24
C ALA A 36 13.32 -16.60 -4.60
N VAL A 37 12.19 -16.65 -3.89
CA VAL A 37 11.66 -17.88 -3.28
C VAL A 37 11.39 -18.96 -4.33
N ALA A 38 10.87 -18.60 -5.50
CA ALA A 38 10.58 -19.56 -6.59
C ALA A 38 11.82 -20.06 -7.32
N ARG A 39 12.90 -19.29 -7.34
CA ARG A 39 14.13 -19.62 -8.11
C ARG A 39 15.21 -20.32 -7.30
N ILE A 40 15.26 -20.08 -6.00
CA ILE A 40 16.30 -20.62 -5.12
C ILE A 40 15.79 -21.93 -4.50
N ASN A 41 15.88 -23.02 -5.29
CA ASN A 41 15.51 -24.36 -4.81
C ASN A 41 16.50 -24.94 -3.80
N ASP A 42 17.75 -24.46 -3.77
CA ASP A 42 18.85 -25.05 -2.99
C ASP A 42 19.07 -24.39 -1.62
N VAL A 43 18.49 -23.23 -1.39
CA VAL A 43 18.55 -22.56 -0.06
C VAL A 43 17.16 -22.59 0.55
N PRO A 44 16.98 -23.30 1.68
CA PRO A 44 15.69 -23.28 2.36
C PRO A 44 15.44 -21.84 2.85
N PHE A 45 14.49 -21.15 2.23
CA PHE A 45 13.95 -19.93 2.82
C PHE A 45 13.21 -20.31 4.09
N THR A 46 13.97 -20.40 5.17
CA THR A 46 13.35 -20.60 6.49
C THR A 46 12.41 -19.43 6.78
N PRO A 47 11.37 -19.64 7.58
CA PRO A 47 10.47 -18.54 8.00
C PRO A 47 11.23 -17.34 8.58
N LEU A 48 12.36 -17.60 9.25
CA LEU A 48 13.22 -16.56 9.81
C LEU A 48 13.84 -15.69 8.69
N VAL A 49 14.51 -16.31 7.72
CA VAL A 49 15.14 -15.60 6.59
C VAL A 49 14.11 -14.81 5.77
N LEU A 50 12.93 -15.40 5.52
CA LEU A 50 11.85 -14.69 4.84
C LEU A 50 11.31 -13.52 5.66
N GLY A 51 11.16 -13.72 6.97
CA GLY A 51 10.74 -12.68 7.91
C GLY A 51 11.72 -11.50 7.95
N GLU A 52 13.03 -11.78 8.05
CA GLU A 52 14.09 -10.77 8.00
C GLU A 52 14.12 -10.02 6.68
N ALA A 53 14.00 -10.73 5.55
CA ALA A 53 13.96 -10.11 4.24
C ALA A 53 12.73 -9.20 4.07
N LEU A 54 11.55 -9.63 4.50
CA LEU A 54 10.34 -8.80 4.51
C LEU A 54 10.47 -7.60 5.44
N ALA A 55 11.05 -7.78 6.63
CA ALA A 55 11.28 -6.69 7.56
C ALA A 55 12.24 -5.64 6.97
N ALA A 56 13.37 -6.07 6.41
CA ALA A 56 14.38 -5.17 5.87
C ALA A 56 13.97 -4.49 4.56
N LEU A 57 13.37 -5.23 3.63
CA LEU A 57 13.12 -4.75 2.27
C LEU A 57 11.71 -4.17 2.08
N ALA A 58 10.72 -4.61 2.85
CA ALA A 58 9.35 -4.12 2.73
C ALA A 58 8.92 -3.23 3.89
N LEU A 59 9.03 -3.70 5.13
CA LEU A 59 8.50 -2.98 6.30
C LEU A 59 9.36 -1.76 6.67
N ALA A 60 10.68 -1.90 6.75
CA ALA A 60 11.56 -0.79 7.14
C ALA A 60 11.46 0.39 6.16
N PRO A 61 11.54 0.23 4.82
CA PRO A 61 11.37 1.34 3.89
C PRO A 61 9.96 1.96 3.95
N GLU A 62 8.88 1.18 4.11
CA GLU A 62 7.53 1.72 4.26
C GLU A 62 7.40 2.53 5.56
N LEU A 63 7.98 2.02 6.68
CA LEU A 63 7.99 2.73 7.95
C LEU A 63 8.76 4.04 7.85
N CYS A 64 9.96 4.02 7.26
CA CYS A 64 10.74 5.23 6.99
C CYS A 64 9.98 6.23 6.12
N ALA A 65 9.30 5.78 5.07
CA ALA A 65 8.47 6.63 4.24
C ALA A 65 7.32 7.27 5.03
N ARG A 66 6.68 6.51 5.93
CA ARG A 66 5.62 7.03 6.82
C ARG A 66 6.17 8.04 7.81
N LEU A 67 7.34 7.80 8.40
CA LEU A 67 7.98 8.76 9.30
C LEU A 67 8.31 10.08 8.58
N VAL A 68 8.78 10.02 7.34
CA VAL A 68 8.97 11.23 6.52
C VAL A 68 7.64 11.95 6.30
N LEU A 69 6.56 11.24 5.94
CA LEU A 69 5.25 11.85 5.74
C LEU A 69 4.71 12.49 7.03
N LEU A 70 4.90 11.84 8.17
CA LEU A 70 4.48 12.36 9.48
C LEU A 70 5.31 13.59 9.89
N ALA A 71 6.62 13.59 9.64
CA ALA A 71 7.48 14.75 9.93
C ALA A 71 7.07 16.00 9.13
N PHE A 72 6.44 15.82 7.97
CA PHE A 72 5.92 16.90 7.14
C PHE A 72 4.38 16.96 7.15
N ALA A 73 3.73 16.42 8.18
CA ALA A 73 2.29 16.56 8.35
C ALA A 73 1.90 18.04 8.39
N ALA A 74 0.80 18.38 7.73
CA ALA A 74 0.35 19.74 7.60
C ALA A 74 -1.18 19.83 7.51
N GLU A 75 -1.71 20.94 7.94
CA GLU A 75 -3.09 21.34 7.69
C GLU A 75 -3.12 22.32 6.52
N VAL A 76 -4.04 22.12 5.62
CA VAL A 76 -4.21 23.00 4.46
C VAL A 76 -5.59 23.65 4.55
N GLU A 77 -5.57 24.96 4.59
CA GLU A 77 -6.77 25.78 4.68
C GLU A 77 -6.82 26.75 3.50
N VAL A 78 -8.03 26.93 2.95
CA VAL A 78 -8.31 27.98 1.96
C VAL A 78 -9.37 28.89 2.56
N HIS A 79 -8.97 30.10 2.94
CA HIS A 79 -9.85 31.06 3.57
C HIS A 79 -9.57 32.48 3.06
N ALA A 80 -10.65 33.21 2.75
CA ALA A 80 -10.58 34.63 2.33
C ALA A 80 -9.57 34.90 1.18
N GLY A 81 -9.46 33.99 0.20
CA GLY A 81 -8.52 34.18 -0.93
C GLY A 81 -7.05 33.93 -0.58
N VAL A 82 -6.77 33.33 0.58
CA VAL A 82 -5.42 32.95 1.02
C VAL A 82 -5.37 31.45 1.24
N LEU A 83 -4.39 30.80 0.62
CA LEU A 83 -4.03 29.43 0.89
C LEU A 83 -3.02 29.39 2.04
N ARG A 84 -3.39 28.74 3.13
CA ARG A 84 -2.56 28.55 4.31
C ARG A 84 -2.15 27.08 4.42
N ILE A 85 -0.87 26.84 4.60
CA ILE A 85 -0.29 25.53 4.85
C ILE A 85 0.40 25.59 6.22
N ASN A 86 -0.22 25.01 7.22
CA ASN A 86 0.28 24.97 8.59
C ASN A 86 0.94 23.61 8.82
N GLY A 87 2.24 23.51 8.56
CA GLY A 87 3.04 22.31 8.83
C GLY A 87 3.80 22.44 10.15
N ALA A 88 4.21 21.29 10.70
CA ALA A 88 4.99 21.24 11.95
C ALA A 88 6.30 22.05 11.87
N LEU A 89 6.92 22.12 10.69
CA LEU A 89 8.20 22.77 10.46
C LEU A 89 8.08 24.16 9.82
N ARG A 90 6.98 24.45 9.15
CA ARG A 90 6.79 25.70 8.41
C ARG A 90 5.32 26.07 8.29
N ARG A 91 5.05 27.36 8.48
CA ARG A 91 3.79 27.97 8.11
C ARG A 91 4.00 28.78 6.83
N ILE A 92 3.13 28.57 5.85
CA ILE A 92 3.20 29.25 4.56
C ILE A 92 1.83 29.80 4.23
N GLU A 93 1.82 31.05 3.84
CA GLU A 93 0.63 31.72 3.36
C GLU A 93 0.90 32.24 1.94
N ALA A 94 0.00 31.94 1.04
CA ALA A 94 0.08 32.40 -0.35
C ALA A 94 -1.30 32.95 -0.78
N PRO A 95 -1.37 34.17 -1.32
CA PRO A 95 -2.61 34.65 -1.91
C PRO A 95 -3.02 33.76 -3.08
N CYS A 96 -4.28 33.32 -3.12
CA CYS A 96 -4.81 32.49 -4.22
C CYS A 96 -4.61 33.19 -5.58
N ALA A 97 -4.67 34.53 -5.61
CA ALA A 97 -4.39 35.33 -6.79
C ALA A 97 -2.98 35.17 -7.36
N ALA A 98 -2.00 34.78 -6.54
CA ALA A 98 -0.64 34.51 -6.99
C ALA A 98 -0.46 33.13 -7.61
N VAL A 99 -1.43 32.22 -7.45
CA VAL A 99 -1.40 30.87 -8.01
C VAL A 99 -2.02 30.90 -9.41
N ALA A 100 -1.28 30.39 -10.40
CA ALA A 100 -1.77 30.28 -11.77
C ALA A 100 -2.67 29.06 -11.95
N PHE A 101 -2.22 27.89 -11.50
CA PHE A 101 -3.00 26.66 -11.52
C PHE A 101 -2.42 25.60 -10.56
N ALA A 102 -3.26 24.64 -10.21
CA ALA A 102 -2.87 23.40 -9.52
C ALA A 102 -2.80 22.26 -10.52
N TYR A 103 -1.90 21.31 -10.35
CA TYR A 103 -1.85 20.09 -11.15
C TYR A 103 -1.70 18.84 -10.27
N ALA A 104 -2.35 17.75 -10.69
CA ALA A 104 -2.23 16.45 -10.04
C ALA A 104 -0.88 15.81 -10.39
N TRP A 105 -0.34 15.03 -9.47
CA TRP A 105 0.85 14.26 -9.79
C TRP A 105 0.51 13.08 -10.68
N GLN A 106 1.26 12.96 -11.77
CA GLN A 106 1.10 11.83 -12.69
C GLN A 106 1.49 10.49 -12.04
N VAL A 107 2.45 10.52 -11.12
CA VAL A 107 2.87 9.36 -10.33
C VAL A 107 2.47 9.58 -8.87
N ALA A 108 1.59 8.74 -8.35
CA ALA A 108 1.06 8.82 -6.98
C ALA A 108 2.03 8.24 -5.94
N LEU A 109 3.27 8.73 -5.94
CA LEU A 109 4.31 8.37 -4.97
C LEU A 109 4.87 9.64 -4.30
N PRO A 110 4.99 9.63 -2.98
CA PRO A 110 4.64 8.59 -1.98
C PRO A 110 3.13 8.37 -1.78
N LEU A 111 2.31 9.37 -2.06
CA LEU A 111 0.84 9.40 -2.04
C LEU A 111 0.35 10.14 -3.28
N PRO A 112 -0.93 10.06 -3.65
CA PRO A 112 -1.53 11.03 -4.55
C PRO A 112 -1.33 12.44 -4.00
N GLY A 113 -1.22 13.42 -4.89
CA GLY A 113 -1.03 14.79 -4.43
C GLY A 113 -1.08 15.80 -5.55
N LEU A 114 -0.87 17.03 -5.18
CA LEU A 114 -0.86 18.15 -6.11
C LEU A 114 0.36 19.06 -5.89
N SER A 115 0.67 19.80 -6.91
CA SER A 115 1.64 20.89 -6.87
C SER A 115 1.01 22.16 -7.47
N LEU A 116 1.47 23.30 -7.00
CA LEU A 116 1.00 24.60 -7.43
C LEU A 116 2.04 25.28 -8.32
N VAL A 117 1.56 26.00 -9.33
CA VAL A 117 2.37 26.86 -10.18
C VAL A 117 1.96 28.30 -9.90
N LEU A 118 2.91 29.15 -9.65
CA LEU A 118 2.68 30.57 -9.42
C LEU A 118 2.53 31.32 -10.77
N ARG A 119 1.86 32.46 -10.77
CA ARG A 119 1.75 33.33 -11.96
C ARG A 119 3.11 33.83 -12.47
N SER A 120 4.12 33.85 -11.63
CA SER A 120 5.49 34.09 -12.04
C SER A 120 6.14 33.00 -12.91
N GLY A 121 5.43 31.88 -13.13
CA GLY A 121 5.95 30.68 -13.77
C GLY A 121 6.76 29.78 -12.83
N ALA A 122 7.09 30.25 -11.63
CA ALA A 122 7.82 29.45 -10.65
C ALA A 122 6.91 28.34 -10.08
N ARG A 123 7.49 27.15 -9.89
CA ARG A 123 6.80 26.08 -9.16
C ARG A 123 6.86 26.38 -7.67
N PHE A 124 5.74 26.18 -7.00
CA PHE A 124 5.71 26.27 -5.55
C PHE A 124 6.67 25.22 -4.95
N SER A 125 7.51 25.65 -4.00
CA SER A 125 8.59 24.80 -3.47
C SER A 125 8.10 23.58 -2.68
N ILE A 126 6.84 23.61 -2.28
CA ILE A 126 6.18 22.57 -1.49
C ILE A 126 5.10 21.91 -2.34
N ALA A 127 5.11 20.60 -2.31
CA ALA A 127 4.11 19.76 -2.92
C ALA A 127 3.19 19.18 -1.82
N ILE A 128 1.91 19.11 -2.07
CA ILE A 128 0.92 18.68 -1.10
C ILE A 128 0.51 17.24 -1.42
N ALA A 129 0.82 16.32 -0.52
CA ALA A 129 0.43 14.93 -0.63
C ALA A 129 -0.76 14.66 0.30
N ALA A 130 -1.77 13.94 -0.18
CA ALA A 130 -2.92 13.53 0.61
C ALA A 130 -3.33 12.10 0.25
N ARG A 131 -3.88 11.38 1.22
CA ARG A 131 -4.44 10.04 0.96
C ARG A 131 -5.62 10.12 -0.01
N ASP A 132 -6.48 11.13 0.19
CA ASP A 132 -7.54 11.53 -0.74
C ASP A 132 -7.33 13.01 -1.10
N PRO A 133 -6.81 13.34 -2.30
CA PRO A 133 -6.60 14.72 -2.70
C PRO A 133 -7.86 15.39 -3.25
N LEU A 134 -8.98 14.68 -3.43
CA LEU A 134 -10.18 15.22 -4.07
C LEU A 134 -10.81 16.37 -3.29
N PRO A 135 -10.97 16.31 -1.95
CA PRO A 135 -11.48 17.44 -1.19
C PRO A 135 -10.59 18.67 -1.32
N LEU A 136 -9.28 18.48 -1.39
CA LEU A 136 -8.33 19.57 -1.55
C LEU A 136 -8.43 20.22 -2.94
N PHE A 137 -8.58 19.44 -4.01
CA PHE A 137 -8.84 19.98 -5.35
C PHE A 137 -10.16 20.76 -5.39
N ALA A 138 -11.21 20.27 -4.74
CA ALA A 138 -12.48 20.96 -4.65
C ALA A 138 -12.35 22.31 -3.91
N ALA A 139 -11.62 22.35 -2.80
CA ALA A 139 -11.38 23.57 -2.04
C ALA A 139 -10.55 24.60 -2.84
N ILE A 140 -9.53 24.16 -3.57
CA ILE A 140 -8.69 25.00 -4.44
C ILE A 140 -9.53 25.55 -5.60
N ALA A 141 -10.38 24.73 -6.22
CA ALA A 141 -11.27 25.16 -7.29
C ALA A 141 -12.30 26.20 -6.80
N SER A 142 -12.86 26.01 -5.60
CA SER A 142 -13.80 26.99 -5.00
C SER A 142 -13.15 28.34 -4.68
N ALA A 143 -11.82 28.35 -4.52
CA ALA A 143 -11.04 29.59 -4.37
C ALA A 143 -10.70 30.29 -5.70
N GLY A 144 -11.20 29.76 -6.82
CA GLY A 144 -10.98 30.34 -8.16
C GLY A 144 -9.62 29.97 -8.78
N ILE A 145 -8.89 29.03 -8.19
CA ILE A 145 -7.64 28.54 -8.78
C ILE A 145 -7.96 27.43 -9.79
N PRO A 146 -7.49 27.52 -11.04
CA PRO A 146 -7.68 26.46 -12.04
C PRO A 146 -7.10 25.13 -11.58
N VAL A 147 -7.90 24.07 -11.72
CA VAL A 147 -7.53 22.69 -11.38
C VAL A 147 -7.52 21.82 -12.64
N PRO A 148 -6.86 20.64 -12.62
CA PRO A 148 -6.83 19.75 -13.76
C PRO A 148 -8.24 19.36 -14.20
N PRO A 149 -8.46 19.13 -15.50
CA PRO A 149 -9.73 18.65 -16.01
C PRO A 149 -10.03 17.24 -15.46
N PRO A 150 -11.30 16.81 -15.47
CA PRO A 150 -11.70 15.51 -14.91
C PRO A 150 -11.05 14.29 -15.59
N ASP A 151 -10.56 14.45 -16.80
CA ASP A 151 -9.85 13.46 -17.60
C ASP A 151 -8.32 13.48 -17.41
N ASP A 152 -7.79 14.28 -16.50
CA ASP A 152 -6.39 14.18 -16.08
C ASP A 152 -6.12 12.80 -15.45
N ALA A 153 -5.08 12.12 -15.94
CA ALA A 153 -4.76 10.76 -15.53
C ALA A 153 -4.44 10.63 -14.03
N GLY A 154 -3.70 11.61 -13.48
CA GLY A 154 -3.36 11.65 -12.07
C GLY A 154 -4.60 11.80 -11.18
N LEU A 155 -5.50 12.70 -11.57
CA LEU A 155 -6.76 12.93 -10.87
C LEU A 155 -7.71 11.73 -11.00
N ALA A 156 -7.80 11.12 -12.20
CA ALA A 156 -8.60 9.93 -12.44
C ALA A 156 -8.11 8.74 -11.62
N TYR A 157 -6.79 8.54 -11.52
CA TYR A 157 -6.21 7.51 -10.66
C TYR A 157 -6.52 7.76 -9.17
N ALA A 158 -6.33 9.00 -8.69
CA ALA A 158 -6.62 9.36 -7.30
C ALA A 158 -8.10 9.11 -6.96
N ARG A 159 -9.01 9.50 -7.85
CA ARG A 159 -10.46 9.27 -7.72
C ARG A 159 -10.80 7.78 -7.69
N ALA A 160 -10.25 7.00 -8.62
CA ALA A 160 -10.47 5.56 -8.67
C ALA A 160 -9.98 4.88 -7.38
N ARG A 161 -8.86 5.34 -6.81
CA ARG A 161 -8.31 4.82 -5.57
C ARG A 161 -9.19 5.17 -4.37
N ALA A 162 -9.58 6.42 -4.19
CA ALA A 162 -10.39 6.88 -3.06
C ALA A 162 -11.73 6.13 -2.95
N THR A 163 -12.34 5.75 -4.08
CA THR A 163 -13.61 5.01 -4.09
C THR A 163 -13.51 3.54 -3.66
N HIS A 164 -12.31 2.94 -3.66
CA HIS A 164 -12.13 1.49 -3.44
C HIS A 164 -11.30 1.12 -2.22
N ASP A 165 -10.66 2.09 -1.57
CA ASP A 165 -9.72 1.85 -0.44
C ASP A 165 -10.40 1.36 0.86
N ARG A 166 -11.74 1.19 0.88
CA ARG A 166 -12.55 0.94 2.11
C ARG A 166 -13.15 -0.47 2.20
N ARG A 167 -12.74 -1.43 1.38
CA ARG A 167 -13.38 -2.75 1.38
C ARG A 167 -12.73 -3.71 2.39
N TRP A 168 -13.58 -4.36 3.22
CA TRP A 168 -13.16 -5.23 4.32
C TRP A 168 -12.34 -6.46 3.87
N TRP A 169 -12.63 -7.05 2.70
CA TRP A 169 -11.88 -8.22 2.19
C TRP A 169 -10.45 -7.88 1.72
N GLY A 170 -10.14 -6.60 1.55
CA GLY A 170 -8.78 -6.12 1.32
C GLY A 170 -8.07 -5.73 2.60
N ALA A 171 -8.70 -5.90 3.77
CA ALA A 171 -8.07 -5.64 5.04
C ALA A 171 -6.98 -6.68 5.31
N PRO A 172 -5.74 -6.27 5.65
CA PRO A 172 -4.64 -7.19 5.91
C PRO A 172 -4.96 -8.25 6.96
N LEU A 173 -5.76 -7.91 7.98
CA LEU A 173 -6.17 -8.84 9.02
C LEU A 173 -6.98 -10.03 8.45
N VAL A 174 -7.85 -9.79 7.48
CA VAL A 174 -8.65 -10.84 6.85
C VAL A 174 -7.81 -11.60 5.82
N ALA A 175 -7.13 -10.88 4.93
CA ALA A 175 -6.37 -11.47 3.84
C ALA A 175 -5.15 -12.28 4.31
N ILE A 176 -4.55 -11.91 5.44
CA ILE A 176 -3.36 -12.56 5.96
C ILE A 176 -3.72 -13.33 7.23
N GLY A 177 -4.23 -12.65 8.28
CA GLY A 177 -4.42 -13.23 9.60
C GLY A 177 -5.43 -14.38 9.63
N LEU A 178 -6.59 -14.24 8.97
CA LEU A 178 -7.58 -15.33 8.95
C LEU A 178 -7.31 -16.34 7.84
N ALA A 179 -6.80 -15.89 6.69
CA ALA A 179 -6.56 -16.80 5.58
C ALA A 179 -5.35 -17.73 5.83
N SER A 180 -4.37 -17.35 6.67
CA SER A 180 -3.22 -18.17 7.01
C SER A 180 -3.56 -19.37 7.89
N LEU A 181 -4.64 -19.28 8.67
CA LEU A 181 -5.06 -20.38 9.55
C LEU A 181 -5.35 -21.68 8.78
N VAL A 182 -5.89 -21.59 7.58
CA VAL A 182 -6.23 -22.79 6.79
C VAL A 182 -4.98 -23.56 6.33
N PRO A 183 -4.01 -22.95 5.61
CA PRO A 183 -2.79 -23.66 5.23
C PRO A 183 -1.96 -24.07 6.44
N ALA A 184 -1.93 -23.25 7.49
CA ALA A 184 -1.23 -23.60 8.72
C ALA A 184 -1.81 -24.84 9.39
N ALA A 185 -3.15 -24.90 9.54
CA ALA A 185 -3.83 -26.06 10.15
C ALA A 185 -3.61 -27.34 9.33
N ILE A 186 -3.66 -27.26 8.00
CA ILE A 186 -3.43 -28.40 7.12
C ILE A 186 -1.98 -28.89 7.26
N ALA A 187 -1.01 -27.99 7.16
CA ALA A 187 0.40 -28.34 7.24
C ALA A 187 0.79 -28.84 8.64
N PHE A 188 0.29 -28.22 9.69
CA PHE A 188 0.48 -28.66 11.07
C PHE A 188 -0.12 -30.06 11.30
N ASN A 189 -1.37 -30.29 10.86
CA ASN A 189 -1.99 -31.60 10.98
C ASN A 189 -1.20 -32.70 10.25
N ALA A 190 -0.75 -32.42 9.02
CA ALA A 190 0.10 -33.33 8.26
C ALA A 190 1.42 -33.64 9.02
N HIS A 191 2.08 -32.60 9.54
CA HIS A 191 3.29 -32.77 10.37
C HIS A 191 3.05 -33.66 11.57
N GLN A 192 1.98 -33.41 12.33
CA GLN A 192 1.66 -34.16 13.53
C GLN A 192 1.42 -35.67 13.22
N HIS A 193 0.72 -35.98 12.12
CA HIS A 193 0.49 -37.36 11.71
C HIS A 193 1.76 -38.06 11.21
N ILE A 194 2.60 -37.35 10.44
CA ILE A 194 3.83 -37.93 9.86
C ILE A 194 4.90 -38.10 10.95
N ALA A 195 5.11 -37.10 11.81
CA ALA A 195 6.18 -37.12 12.79
C ALA A 195 5.81 -37.84 14.10
N PHE A 196 4.54 -37.78 14.51
CA PHE A 196 4.09 -38.21 15.83
C PHE A 196 2.91 -39.19 15.82
N GLY A 197 2.47 -39.62 14.63
CA GLY A 197 1.42 -40.63 14.46
C GLY A 197 -0.01 -40.15 14.74
N GLY A 198 -0.24 -38.86 15.04
CA GLY A 198 -1.57 -38.33 15.28
C GLY A 198 -1.58 -36.88 15.72
N LEU A 199 -2.72 -36.18 15.61
CA LEU A 199 -2.85 -34.74 15.86
C LEU A 199 -2.33 -34.29 17.23
N LEU A 200 -2.43 -35.09 18.24
CA LEU A 200 -1.95 -34.82 19.60
C LEU A 200 -0.68 -35.61 19.98
N GLY A 201 0.00 -36.26 19.00
CA GLY A 201 1.16 -37.08 19.27
C GLY A 201 2.30 -36.33 19.94
N GLU A 202 2.66 -35.15 19.43
CA GLU A 202 3.68 -34.28 20.04
C GLU A 202 3.25 -33.79 21.43
N TYR A 203 1.97 -33.48 21.64
CA TYR A 203 1.44 -33.12 22.94
C TYR A 203 1.67 -34.23 23.98
N HIS A 204 1.39 -35.46 23.61
CA HIS A 204 1.57 -36.61 24.53
C HIS A 204 3.05 -36.99 24.76
N LEU A 205 3.90 -36.83 23.75
CA LEU A 205 5.30 -37.22 23.81
C LEU A 205 6.20 -36.13 24.39
N VAL A 206 5.96 -34.87 24.08
CA VAL A 206 6.86 -33.74 24.39
C VAL A 206 6.18 -32.69 25.26
N GLY A 207 4.86 -32.61 25.26
CA GLY A 207 4.05 -31.71 26.07
C GLY A 207 3.44 -30.55 25.31
N VAL A 208 2.52 -29.84 26.00
CA VAL A 208 1.71 -28.74 25.41
C VAL A 208 2.53 -27.61 24.85
N ARG A 209 3.66 -27.26 25.50
CA ARG A 209 4.51 -26.14 25.04
C ARG A 209 5.12 -26.41 23.67
N ALA A 210 5.63 -27.60 23.44
CA ALA A 210 6.17 -28.02 22.14
C ALA A 210 5.09 -27.98 21.09
N TRP A 211 3.95 -28.61 21.34
CA TRP A 211 2.80 -28.67 20.42
C TRP A 211 2.31 -27.28 20.00
N LEU A 212 2.16 -26.35 20.97
CA LEU A 212 1.77 -24.95 20.69
C LEU A 212 2.85 -24.21 19.91
N SER A 213 4.13 -24.39 20.24
CA SER A 213 5.23 -23.71 19.53
C SER A 213 5.32 -24.18 18.07
N THR A 214 5.11 -25.48 17.82
CA THR A 214 5.03 -26.04 16.47
C THR A 214 3.82 -25.48 15.70
N ALA A 215 2.63 -25.42 16.31
CA ALA A 215 1.44 -24.84 15.70
C ALA A 215 1.66 -23.35 15.34
N LEU A 216 2.23 -22.56 16.25
CA LEU A 216 2.56 -21.15 16.00
C LEU A 216 3.62 -20.97 14.91
N LEU A 217 4.59 -21.86 14.80
CA LEU A 217 5.58 -21.82 13.72
C LEU A 217 4.93 -22.03 12.35
N TYR A 218 3.98 -22.98 12.22
CA TYR A 218 3.23 -23.18 10.99
C TYR A 218 2.34 -22.00 10.65
N GLU A 219 1.68 -21.39 11.65
CA GLU A 219 0.88 -20.18 11.45
C GLU A 219 1.74 -19.00 11.00
N LEU A 220 2.84 -18.73 11.67
CA LEU A 220 3.76 -17.65 11.30
C LEU A 220 4.33 -17.87 9.89
N THR A 221 4.72 -19.08 9.56
CA THR A 221 5.22 -19.43 8.23
C THR A 221 4.16 -19.15 7.16
N SER A 222 2.95 -19.64 7.37
CA SER A 222 1.84 -19.41 6.44
C SER A 222 1.51 -17.94 6.30
N ALA A 223 1.48 -17.18 7.40
CA ALA A 223 1.22 -15.75 7.38
C ALA A 223 2.31 -14.98 6.59
N LEU A 224 3.60 -15.31 6.75
CA LEU A 224 4.70 -14.68 6.01
C LEU A 224 4.57 -14.90 4.50
N TYR A 225 4.26 -16.13 4.07
CA TYR A 225 4.02 -16.40 2.65
C TYR A 225 2.78 -15.66 2.12
N LEU A 226 1.71 -15.59 2.91
CA LEU A 226 0.52 -14.83 2.52
C LEU A 226 0.74 -13.32 2.49
N VAL A 227 1.58 -12.76 3.37
CA VAL A 227 2.01 -11.35 3.28
C VAL A 227 2.67 -11.09 1.93
N LEU A 228 3.63 -11.95 1.56
CA LEU A 228 4.35 -11.83 0.30
C LEU A 228 3.41 -11.94 -0.90
N TRP A 229 2.52 -12.91 -0.87
CA TRP A 229 1.55 -13.18 -1.93
C TRP A 229 0.53 -12.04 -2.06
N TRP A 230 -0.09 -11.65 -0.97
CA TRP A 230 -1.04 -10.54 -0.93
C TRP A 230 -0.41 -9.22 -1.38
N GLY A 231 0.81 -8.91 -0.91
CA GLY A 231 1.55 -7.73 -1.32
C GLY A 231 1.75 -7.65 -2.84
N THR A 232 2.11 -8.78 -3.46
CA THR A 232 2.30 -8.88 -4.91
C THR A 232 1.00 -8.63 -5.69
N PHE A 233 -0.11 -9.24 -5.26
CA PHE A 233 -1.42 -8.97 -5.89
C PHE A 233 -1.85 -7.51 -5.72
N ARG A 234 -1.60 -6.90 -4.55
CA ARG A 234 -1.88 -5.47 -4.34
C ARG A 234 -1.09 -4.58 -5.29
N ILE A 235 0.16 -4.90 -5.55
CA ILE A 235 0.99 -4.17 -6.51
C ILE A 235 0.47 -4.34 -7.93
N ALA A 236 0.09 -5.55 -8.33
CA ALA A 236 -0.51 -5.80 -9.63
C ALA A 236 -1.81 -5.00 -9.83
N VAL A 237 -2.68 -4.98 -8.82
CA VAL A 237 -3.92 -4.16 -8.84
C VAL A 237 -3.61 -2.68 -8.97
N GLU A 238 -2.60 -2.16 -8.24
CA GLU A 238 -2.18 -0.75 -8.35
C GLU A 238 -1.61 -0.44 -9.74
N ALA A 239 -0.77 -1.33 -10.29
CA ALA A 239 -0.20 -1.17 -11.62
C ALA A 239 -1.29 -1.17 -12.71
N CYS A 240 -2.22 -2.12 -12.66
CA CYS A 240 -3.37 -2.15 -13.58
C CYS A 240 -4.24 -0.89 -13.48
N SER A 241 -4.48 -0.42 -12.26
CA SER A 241 -5.29 0.78 -12.03
C SER A 241 -4.59 2.04 -12.53
N PHE A 242 -3.28 2.12 -12.32
CA PHE A 242 -2.45 3.22 -12.82
C PHE A 242 -2.43 3.23 -14.35
N ALA A 243 -2.12 2.11 -14.98
CA ALA A 243 -2.12 1.98 -16.44
C ALA A 243 -3.50 2.30 -17.04
N GLY A 244 -4.58 1.82 -16.41
CA GLY A 244 -5.95 2.09 -16.83
C GLY A 244 -6.32 3.57 -16.74
N ALA A 245 -5.85 4.29 -15.71
CA ALA A 245 -6.09 5.72 -15.57
C ALA A 245 -5.36 6.55 -16.65
N HIS A 246 -4.17 6.11 -17.07
CA HIS A 246 -3.42 6.78 -18.13
C HIS A 246 -3.95 6.45 -19.53
N ALA A 247 -4.39 5.21 -19.76
CA ALA A 247 -4.92 4.80 -21.05
C ALA A 247 -6.36 5.29 -21.31
N ALA A 248 -7.19 5.32 -20.27
CA ALA A 248 -8.62 5.69 -20.38
C ALA A 248 -9.12 6.32 -19.08
N PRO A 249 -8.81 7.60 -18.78
CA PRO A 249 -9.15 8.27 -17.53
C PRO A 249 -10.62 8.17 -17.13
N ALA A 250 -11.53 8.32 -18.09
CA ALA A 250 -12.97 8.20 -17.86
C ALA A 250 -13.40 6.81 -17.36
N ARG A 251 -12.62 5.76 -17.65
CA ARG A 251 -12.89 4.37 -17.25
C ARG A 251 -12.10 3.94 -16.02
N ALA A 252 -11.22 4.78 -15.48
CA ALA A 252 -10.34 4.45 -14.36
C ALA A 252 -11.06 3.81 -13.14
N PRO A 253 -12.24 4.29 -12.68
CA PRO A 253 -12.96 3.65 -11.58
C PRO A 253 -13.47 2.24 -11.92
N ARG A 254 -13.82 1.98 -13.19
CA ARG A 254 -14.24 0.65 -13.66
C ARG A 254 -13.06 -0.30 -13.72
N VAL A 255 -11.93 0.13 -14.30
CA VAL A 255 -10.69 -0.66 -14.35
C VAL A 255 -10.23 -1.02 -12.93
N ARG A 256 -10.21 -0.05 -12.02
CA ARG A 256 -9.90 -0.31 -10.60
C ARG A 256 -10.81 -1.36 -9.98
N ARG A 257 -12.11 -1.26 -10.19
CA ARG A 257 -13.09 -2.21 -9.66
C ARG A 257 -12.86 -3.63 -10.17
N VAL A 258 -12.59 -3.78 -11.47
CA VAL A 258 -12.29 -5.09 -12.08
C VAL A 258 -10.98 -5.64 -11.53
N ALA A 259 -9.91 -4.83 -11.49
CA ALA A 259 -8.61 -5.22 -10.97
C ALA A 259 -8.68 -5.67 -9.50
N GLU A 260 -9.43 -4.94 -8.65
CA GLU A 260 -9.65 -5.32 -7.24
C GLU A 260 -10.38 -6.66 -7.10
N ARG A 261 -11.44 -6.89 -7.88
CA ARG A 261 -12.20 -8.15 -7.84
C ARG A 261 -11.37 -9.31 -8.38
N ALA A 262 -10.71 -9.13 -9.51
CA ALA A 262 -9.86 -10.15 -10.12
C ALA A 262 -8.67 -10.47 -9.20
N GLY A 263 -8.00 -9.44 -8.65
CA GLY A 263 -6.90 -9.62 -7.72
C GLY A 263 -7.32 -10.38 -6.45
N ALA A 264 -8.47 -10.05 -5.87
CA ALA A 264 -9.01 -10.78 -4.72
C ALA A 264 -9.36 -12.24 -5.07
N ALA A 265 -10.05 -12.46 -6.19
CA ALA A 265 -10.40 -13.81 -6.64
C ALA A 265 -9.16 -14.68 -6.89
N LEU A 266 -8.16 -14.14 -7.59
CA LEU A 266 -6.90 -14.84 -7.86
C LEU A 266 -6.12 -15.10 -6.57
N TYR A 267 -6.06 -14.13 -5.65
CA TYR A 267 -5.40 -14.29 -4.36
C TYR A 267 -6.00 -15.46 -3.57
N TYR A 268 -7.32 -15.44 -3.34
CA TYR A 268 -7.96 -16.50 -2.54
C TYR A 268 -8.00 -17.84 -3.25
N ALA A 269 -8.15 -17.88 -4.58
CA ALA A 269 -8.12 -19.14 -5.35
C ALA A 269 -6.71 -19.75 -5.40
N SER A 270 -5.66 -18.94 -5.36
CA SER A 270 -4.28 -19.43 -5.38
C SER A 270 -3.86 -20.15 -4.10
N ILE A 271 -4.47 -19.86 -2.95
CA ILE A 271 -4.16 -20.53 -1.67
C ILE A 271 -4.39 -22.03 -1.75
N PRO A 272 -5.62 -22.52 -2.06
CA PRO A 272 -5.84 -23.96 -2.20
C PRO A 272 -5.09 -24.57 -3.38
N ALA A 273 -4.88 -23.83 -4.47
CA ALA A 273 -4.12 -24.32 -5.62
C ALA A 273 -2.64 -24.59 -5.25
N LEU A 274 -2.00 -23.69 -4.52
CA LEU A 274 -0.63 -23.88 -4.04
C LEU A 274 -0.52 -25.03 -3.04
N LEU A 275 -1.50 -25.18 -2.14
CA LEU A 275 -1.58 -26.33 -1.24
C LEU A 275 -1.71 -27.63 -2.02
N ALA A 276 -2.64 -27.70 -2.97
CA ALA A 276 -2.81 -28.90 -3.81
C ALA A 276 -1.53 -29.26 -4.56
N LEU A 277 -0.86 -28.29 -5.18
CA LEU A 277 0.43 -28.53 -5.84
C LEU A 277 1.49 -29.07 -4.88
N ARG A 278 1.56 -28.55 -3.66
CA ARG A 278 2.52 -28.98 -2.64
C ARG A 278 2.30 -30.41 -2.16
N PHE A 279 1.04 -30.87 -2.10
CA PHE A 279 0.71 -32.24 -1.67
C PHE A 279 0.67 -33.25 -2.80
N LEU A 280 0.62 -32.82 -4.07
CA LEU A 280 0.60 -33.69 -5.24
C LEU A 280 2.00 -33.85 -5.89
N SER A 281 2.94 -33.01 -5.57
CA SER A 281 4.36 -33.08 -5.98
C SER A 281 5.21 -33.80 -4.94
#